data_f5351fccb10854e37d1d348cfe200384
#
_entry.id   f5351fccb10854e37d1d348cfe200384
#
_cell.length_a   1.000
_cell.length_b   1.000
_cell.length_c   1.000
_cell.angle_alpha   90.00
_cell.angle_beta   90.00
_cell.angle_gamma   90.00
#
_symmetry.space_group_name_H-M   'P 1'
#
loop_
_entity.id
_entity.type
_entity.pdbx_description
1 polymer ?
#
loop_
_entity_poly.entity_id
_entity_poly.type
_entity_poly.pdbx_seq_one_letter_code
_entity_poly.pdbx_strand_id
1 'polypeptide(L)'
;MNKSDSINEITTIIKGIFLAFENHNPDEIEMYMHPDATVWDVFTPHLIRGKHERDKFHADDQEQMQARGPLKLNIEEPEVDIWSDFAIAKYYLHYEYQSPNPTKGSVRITDIFYQVNKAWTIVHHHEGSVPEGVPKIES
;
A
#
# COMPACT_ATOMS: atom_id res chain seq x y z
N MET A 1 -17.44 -5.30 17.83
CA MET A 1 -16.35 -6.03 17.15
C MET A 1 -15.13 -6.05 18.05
N ASN A 2 -14.55 -7.20 18.29
CA ASN A 2 -13.36 -7.30 19.12
C ASN A 2 -12.09 -7.03 18.30
N LYS A 3 -10.93 -6.94 18.97
CA LYS A 3 -9.66 -6.66 18.30
C LYS A 3 -9.30 -7.69 17.23
N SER A 4 -9.57 -8.96 17.50
CA SER A 4 -9.27 -10.03 16.56
C SER A 4 -10.07 -9.89 15.26
N ASP A 5 -11.35 -9.53 15.35
CA ASP A 5 -12.19 -9.29 14.18
C ASP A 5 -11.70 -8.09 13.39
N SER A 6 -11.32 -7.01 14.08
CA SER A 6 -10.78 -5.81 13.43
C SER A 6 -9.46 -6.09 12.71
N ILE A 7 -8.58 -6.85 13.33
CA ILE A 7 -7.30 -7.26 12.70
C ILE A 7 -7.58 -8.08 11.43
N ASN A 8 -8.51 -9.02 11.50
CA ASN A 8 -8.87 -9.84 10.34
C ASN A 8 -9.47 -9.01 9.21
N GLU A 9 -10.35 -8.06 9.54
CA GLU A 9 -10.94 -7.17 8.55
C GLU A 9 -9.88 -6.31 7.88
N ILE A 10 -9.00 -5.68 8.65
CA ILE A 10 -7.92 -4.85 8.12
C ILE A 10 -6.98 -5.66 7.24
N THR A 11 -6.60 -6.86 7.67
CA THR A 11 -5.75 -7.76 6.88
C THR A 11 -6.42 -8.11 5.55
N THR A 12 -7.71 -8.40 5.58
CA THR A 12 -8.48 -8.71 4.36
C THR A 12 -8.53 -7.52 3.42
N ILE A 13 -8.73 -6.31 3.95
CA ILE A 13 -8.71 -5.07 3.16
C ILE A 13 -7.36 -4.90 2.46
N ILE A 14 -6.26 -5.06 3.20
CA ILE A 14 -4.90 -4.90 2.65
C ILE A 14 -4.68 -5.91 1.50
N LYS A 15 -5.00 -7.17 1.71
CA LYS A 15 -4.85 -8.20 0.67
C LYS A 15 -5.70 -7.88 -0.56
N GLY A 16 -6.92 -7.40 -0.35
CA GLY A 16 -7.82 -7.01 -1.43
C GLY A 16 -7.30 -5.83 -2.25
N ILE A 17 -6.69 -4.85 -1.59
CA ILE A 17 -6.11 -3.68 -2.27
C ILE A 17 -5.00 -4.10 -3.24
N PHE A 18 -4.08 -4.96 -2.81
CA PHE A 18 -2.98 -5.38 -3.68
C PHE A 18 -3.45 -6.31 -4.79
N LEU A 19 -4.44 -7.15 -4.54
CA LEU A 19 -5.05 -7.93 -5.60
C LEU A 19 -5.72 -7.02 -6.64
N ALA A 20 -6.43 -6.00 -6.19
CA ALA A 20 -7.04 -5.01 -7.08
C ALA A 20 -5.99 -4.25 -7.89
N PHE A 21 -4.85 -3.93 -7.27
CA PHE A 21 -3.74 -3.27 -7.95
C PHE A 21 -3.17 -4.16 -9.06
N GLU A 22 -2.95 -5.44 -8.80
CA GLU A 22 -2.50 -6.40 -9.83
C GLU A 22 -3.51 -6.51 -10.97
N ASN A 23 -4.80 -6.43 -10.66
CA ASN A 23 -5.88 -6.57 -11.64
C ASN A 23 -6.25 -5.25 -12.32
N HIS A 24 -5.54 -4.17 -12.01
CA HIS A 24 -5.79 -2.84 -12.57
C HIS A 24 -7.21 -2.35 -12.32
N ASN A 25 -7.68 -2.52 -11.08
CA ASN A 25 -9.01 -2.12 -10.65
C ASN A 25 -8.93 -1.02 -9.57
N PRO A 26 -8.62 0.24 -9.96
CA PRO A 26 -8.46 1.32 -8.99
C PRO A 26 -9.74 1.64 -8.22
N ASP A 27 -10.91 1.42 -8.80
CA ASP A 27 -12.18 1.68 -8.11
C ASP A 27 -12.31 0.81 -6.87
N GLU A 28 -11.87 -0.44 -6.94
CA GLU A 28 -11.89 -1.35 -5.80
C GLU A 28 -10.91 -0.90 -4.70
N ILE A 29 -9.76 -0.35 -5.08
CA ILE A 29 -8.81 0.23 -4.14
C ILE A 29 -9.45 1.41 -3.42
N GLU A 30 -10.12 2.30 -4.17
CA GLU A 30 -10.72 3.52 -3.64
C GLU A 30 -11.85 3.24 -2.65
N MET A 31 -12.48 2.07 -2.71
CA MET A 31 -13.52 1.69 -1.74
C MET A 31 -13.00 1.70 -0.30
N TYR A 32 -11.71 1.47 -0.12
CA TYR A 32 -11.10 1.38 1.21
C TYR A 32 -10.27 2.61 1.59
N MET A 33 -10.27 3.64 0.73
CA MET A 33 -9.51 4.87 0.95
C MET A 33 -10.44 5.99 1.37
N HIS A 34 -10.09 6.70 2.43
CA HIS A 34 -10.78 7.94 2.76
C HIS A 34 -10.57 8.95 1.61
N PRO A 35 -11.58 9.77 1.26
CA PRO A 35 -11.41 10.74 0.17
C PRO A 35 -10.20 11.66 0.33
N ASP A 36 -9.86 12.01 1.57
CA ASP A 36 -8.75 12.91 1.88
C ASP A 36 -7.46 12.16 2.25
N ALA A 37 -7.43 10.84 2.10
CA ALA A 37 -6.26 10.04 2.43
C ALA A 37 -5.04 10.49 1.63
N THR A 38 -3.88 10.41 2.27
CA THR A 38 -2.59 10.77 1.67
C THR A 38 -1.73 9.53 1.48
N VAL A 39 -0.85 9.60 0.48
CA VAL A 39 0.03 8.48 0.14
C VAL A 39 1.45 8.97 -0.12
N TRP A 40 2.41 8.34 0.58
CA TRP A 40 3.82 8.37 0.20
C TRP A 40 4.09 7.12 -0.62
N ASP A 41 4.21 7.27 -1.93
CA ASP A 41 4.59 6.16 -2.82
C ASP A 41 6.11 6.13 -2.93
N VAL A 42 6.70 4.94 -2.92
CA VAL A 42 8.17 4.78 -2.90
C VAL A 42 8.86 5.35 -4.14
N PHE A 43 8.15 5.42 -5.26
CA PHE A 43 8.70 5.93 -6.52
C PHE A 43 8.27 7.35 -6.87
N THR A 44 7.39 7.95 -6.07
CA THR A 44 6.84 9.29 -6.34
C THR A 44 7.44 10.30 -5.38
N PRO A 45 8.06 11.37 -5.89
CA PRO A 45 8.80 12.28 -5.03
C PRO A 45 7.93 13.21 -4.16
N HIS A 46 6.66 13.38 -4.50
CA HIS A 46 5.76 14.26 -3.76
C HIS A 46 4.64 13.49 -3.08
N LEU A 47 4.06 14.07 -2.05
CA LEU A 47 2.92 13.50 -1.35
C LEU A 47 1.69 13.52 -2.26
N ILE A 48 1.05 12.36 -2.39
CA ILE A 48 -0.20 12.23 -3.15
C ILE A 48 -1.35 12.56 -2.19
N ARG A 49 -2.12 13.62 -2.50
CA ARG A 49 -3.18 14.11 -1.63
C ARG A 49 -4.55 13.90 -2.25
N GLY A 50 -5.39 13.14 -1.57
CA GLY A 50 -6.79 13.01 -1.91
C GLY A 50 -7.06 12.20 -3.17
N LYS A 51 -8.35 12.00 -3.42
CA LYS A 51 -8.80 11.13 -4.51
C LYS A 51 -8.36 11.62 -5.88
N HIS A 52 -8.40 12.94 -6.11
CA HIS A 52 -8.04 13.51 -7.41
C HIS A 52 -6.60 13.16 -7.79
N GLU A 53 -5.67 13.34 -6.88
CA GLU A 53 -4.26 13.02 -7.13
C GLU A 53 -4.04 11.51 -7.21
N ARG A 54 -4.78 10.71 -6.43
CA ARG A 54 -4.70 9.25 -6.53
C ARG A 54 -5.21 8.74 -7.87
N ASP A 55 -6.28 9.33 -8.40
CA ASP A 55 -6.80 8.97 -9.73
C ASP A 55 -5.75 9.20 -10.80
N LYS A 56 -5.04 10.33 -10.73
CA LYS A 56 -3.93 10.61 -11.65
C LYS A 56 -2.80 9.61 -11.50
N PHE A 57 -2.44 9.26 -10.26
CA PHE A 57 -1.42 8.25 -9.98
C PHE A 57 -1.78 6.91 -10.62
N HIS A 58 -3.02 6.47 -10.47
CA HIS A 58 -3.49 5.21 -11.07
C HIS A 58 -3.48 5.26 -12.60
N ALA A 59 -3.85 6.39 -13.18
CA ALA A 59 -3.81 6.55 -14.64
C ALA A 59 -2.37 6.46 -15.17
N ASP A 60 -1.44 7.13 -14.50
CA ASP A 60 -0.01 7.08 -14.85
C ASP A 60 0.55 5.66 -14.72
N ASP A 61 0.15 4.93 -13.67
CA ASP A 61 0.57 3.54 -13.46
C ASP A 61 0.05 2.62 -14.57
N GLN A 62 -1.19 2.79 -15.00
CA GLN A 62 -1.75 2.01 -16.11
C GLN A 62 -1.00 2.25 -17.41
N GLU A 63 -0.55 3.46 -17.64
CA GLU A 63 0.24 3.81 -18.80
C GLU A 63 1.60 3.08 -18.77
N GLN A 64 2.26 3.10 -17.62
CA GLN A 64 3.55 2.40 -17.45
C GLN A 64 3.43 0.89 -17.52
N MET A 65 2.28 0.34 -17.14
CA MET A 65 2.03 -1.08 -17.18
C MET A 65 2.20 -1.67 -18.59
N GLN A 66 1.87 -0.90 -19.62
CA GLN A 66 2.05 -1.34 -21.01
C GLN A 66 3.52 -1.58 -21.34
N ALA A 67 4.43 -0.84 -20.71
CA ALA A 67 5.88 -1.00 -20.93
C ALA A 67 6.49 -2.10 -20.08
N ARG A 68 6.05 -2.24 -18.81
CA ARG A 68 6.66 -3.20 -17.88
C ARG A 68 5.97 -4.56 -17.83
N GLY A 69 4.78 -4.68 -18.43
CA GLY A 69 3.98 -5.90 -18.37
C GLY A 69 3.34 -6.12 -17.00
N PRO A 70 2.80 -7.32 -16.74
CA PRO A 70 2.14 -7.62 -15.49
C PRO A 70 3.06 -7.45 -14.27
N LEU A 71 2.52 -6.88 -13.22
CA LEU A 71 3.18 -6.72 -11.94
C LEU A 71 2.69 -7.81 -11.00
N LYS A 72 3.62 -8.53 -10.39
CA LYS A 72 3.30 -9.51 -9.35
C LYS A 72 3.59 -8.89 -8.00
N LEU A 73 2.61 -8.95 -7.11
CA LEU A 73 2.69 -8.41 -5.76
C LEU A 73 2.48 -9.52 -4.75
N ASN A 74 3.33 -9.55 -3.74
CA ASN A 74 3.18 -10.48 -2.63
C ASN A 74 3.44 -9.74 -1.32
N ILE A 75 2.47 -9.78 -0.41
CA ILE A 75 2.61 -9.16 0.91
C ILE A 75 2.86 -10.23 1.97
N GLU A 76 3.74 -9.91 2.91
CA GLU A 76 3.87 -10.69 4.12
C GLU A 76 2.71 -10.36 5.05
N GLU A 77 2.38 -11.26 5.97
CA GLU A 77 1.24 -11.08 6.86
C GLU A 77 1.38 -9.76 7.63
N PRO A 78 0.40 -8.85 7.54
CA PRO A 78 0.49 -7.57 8.24
C PRO A 78 0.49 -7.73 9.75
N GLU A 79 1.30 -6.91 10.41
CA GLU A 79 1.25 -6.74 11.85
C GLU A 79 0.37 -5.54 12.15
N VAL A 80 -0.76 -5.77 12.83
CA VAL A 80 -1.79 -4.76 13.04
C VAL A 80 -1.96 -4.46 14.52
N ASP A 81 -1.86 -3.18 14.87
CA ASP A 81 -2.15 -2.69 16.21
C ASP A 81 -3.41 -1.85 16.19
N ILE A 82 -4.31 -2.12 17.12
CA ILE A 82 -5.58 -1.39 17.24
C ILE A 82 -5.50 -0.39 18.39
N TRP A 83 -5.79 0.87 18.08
CA TRP A 83 -5.77 1.99 19.03
C TRP A 83 -7.10 2.72 19.00
N SER A 84 -8.11 2.21 19.76
CA SER A 84 -9.45 2.79 19.77
C SER A 84 -10.04 2.82 18.36
N ASP A 85 -10.25 4.00 17.76
CA ASP A 85 -10.80 4.16 16.42
C ASP A 85 -9.75 4.14 15.31
N PHE A 86 -8.47 4.01 15.69
CA PHE A 86 -7.37 3.96 14.75
C PHE A 86 -6.70 2.60 14.78
N ALA A 87 -6.08 2.25 13.66
CA ALA A 87 -5.23 1.08 13.58
C ALA A 87 -4.01 1.40 12.74
N ILE A 88 -2.91 0.74 13.07
CA ILE A 88 -1.66 0.85 12.31
C ILE A 88 -1.30 -0.54 11.83
N ALA A 89 -1.16 -0.70 10.53
CA ALA A 89 -0.72 -1.96 9.92
C ALA A 89 0.68 -1.77 9.34
N LYS A 90 1.56 -2.72 9.60
CA LYS A 90 2.95 -2.68 9.14
C LYS A 90 3.26 -3.99 8.45
N TYR A 91 3.83 -3.93 7.25
CA TYR A 91 4.12 -5.14 6.49
C TYR A 91 5.14 -4.88 5.38
N TYR A 92 5.66 -5.96 4.83
CA TYR A 92 6.53 -5.93 3.66
C TYR A 92 5.72 -6.28 2.41
N LEU A 93 6.00 -5.58 1.33
CA LEU A 93 5.50 -5.87 0.00
C LEU A 93 6.67 -6.25 -0.89
N HIS A 94 6.55 -7.37 -1.58
CA HIS A 94 7.52 -7.79 -2.59
C HIS A 94 6.88 -7.64 -3.95
N TYR A 95 7.60 -7.01 -4.88
CA TYR A 95 7.10 -6.80 -6.24
C TYR A 95 8.07 -7.39 -7.26
N GLU A 96 7.51 -7.77 -8.40
CA GLU A 96 8.27 -8.36 -9.50
C GLU A 96 7.59 -8.05 -10.82
N TYR A 97 8.39 -7.67 -11.83
CA TYR A 97 7.94 -7.56 -13.20
C TYR A 97 9.09 -7.94 -14.13
N GLN A 98 8.77 -8.33 -15.39
CA GLN A 98 9.74 -8.92 -16.31
C GLN A 98 10.23 -7.99 -17.40
N SER A 99 9.47 -6.96 -17.77
CA SER A 99 9.79 -6.08 -18.90
C SER A 99 10.04 -4.64 -18.45
N PRO A 100 10.92 -3.89 -19.09
CA PRO A 100 11.85 -4.30 -20.15
C PRO A 100 12.96 -5.22 -19.66
N ASN A 101 13.23 -5.25 -18.37
CA ASN A 101 14.21 -6.13 -17.74
C ASN A 101 13.59 -6.75 -16.50
N PRO A 102 13.90 -8.01 -16.17
CA PRO A 102 13.43 -8.61 -14.93
C PRO A 102 13.84 -7.75 -13.73
N THR A 103 12.85 -7.37 -12.94
CA THR A 103 13.06 -6.49 -11.78
C THR A 103 12.33 -7.05 -10.57
N LYS A 104 13.01 -7.10 -9.44
CA LYS A 104 12.44 -7.49 -8.15
C LYS A 104 12.80 -6.43 -7.14
N GLY A 105 11.88 -6.19 -6.20
CA GLY A 105 12.15 -5.29 -5.10
C GLY A 105 11.23 -5.54 -3.94
N SER A 106 11.52 -4.85 -2.85
CA SER A 106 10.73 -4.92 -1.63
C SER A 106 10.58 -3.53 -1.05
N VAL A 107 9.41 -3.28 -0.51
CA VAL A 107 9.14 -2.05 0.23
C VAL A 107 8.52 -2.40 1.56
N ARG A 108 8.71 -1.54 2.53
CA ARG A 108 8.02 -1.67 3.81
C ARG A 108 6.92 -0.62 3.87
N ILE A 109 5.76 -1.04 4.34
CA ILE A 109 4.54 -0.25 4.27
C ILE A 109 3.98 -0.05 5.67
N THR A 110 3.49 1.17 5.91
CA THR A 110 2.67 1.50 7.07
C THR A 110 1.35 2.07 6.57
N ASP A 111 0.24 1.45 6.97
CA ASP A 111 -1.10 1.97 6.71
C ASP A 111 -1.71 2.43 8.02
N ILE A 112 -2.30 3.62 7.99
CA ILE A 112 -3.09 4.13 9.10
C ILE A 112 -4.56 4.04 8.72
N PHE A 113 -5.32 3.31 9.53
CA PHE A 113 -6.75 3.12 9.36
C PHE A 113 -7.51 3.91 10.41
N TYR A 114 -8.68 4.40 10.01
CA TYR A 114 -9.62 5.05 10.91
C TYR A 114 -10.98 4.37 10.75
N GLN A 115 -11.65 4.09 11.88
CA GLN A 115 -12.94 3.44 11.86
C GLN A 115 -14.04 4.49 11.87
N VAL A 116 -14.86 4.51 10.83
CA VAL A 116 -16.02 5.39 10.69
C VAL A 116 -17.24 4.51 10.48
N ASN A 117 -18.27 4.67 11.34
CA ASN A 117 -19.50 3.87 11.26
C ASN A 117 -19.20 2.37 11.16
N LYS A 118 -18.28 1.88 11.99
CA LYS A 118 -17.85 0.48 12.07
C LYS A 118 -17.08 -0.01 10.81
N ALA A 119 -16.77 0.86 9.88
CA ALA A 119 -15.97 0.51 8.69
C ALA A 119 -14.55 1.06 8.82
N TRP A 120 -13.56 0.21 8.60
CA TRP A 120 -12.15 0.62 8.59
C TRP A 120 -11.78 1.21 7.24
N THR A 121 -11.18 2.40 7.26
CA THR A 121 -10.82 3.14 6.05
C THR A 121 -9.38 3.64 6.19
N ILE A 122 -8.59 3.52 5.12
CA ILE A 122 -7.21 4.03 5.12
C ILE A 122 -7.23 5.54 5.04
N VAL A 123 -6.52 6.21 5.95
CA VAL A 123 -6.34 7.65 5.95
C VAL A 123 -4.92 8.05 5.56
N HIS A 124 -3.97 7.13 5.64
CA HIS A 124 -2.60 7.36 5.18
C HIS A 124 -1.93 6.03 4.83
N HIS A 125 -1.19 6.04 3.72
CA HIS A 125 -0.41 4.90 3.25
C HIS A 125 1.01 5.39 3.00
N HIS A 126 2.00 4.73 3.60
CA HIS A 126 3.41 5.10 3.45
C HIS A 126 4.21 3.91 2.97
N GLU A 127 4.92 4.09 1.85
CA GLU A 127 5.85 3.11 1.31
C GLU A 127 7.27 3.64 1.44
N GLY A 128 8.16 2.82 1.94
CA GLY A 128 9.56 3.16 2.07
C GLY A 128 10.46 2.03 1.59
N SER A 129 11.67 2.37 1.18
CA SER A 129 12.65 1.38 0.77
C SER A 129 13.10 0.53 1.97
N VAL A 130 13.39 -0.74 1.71
CA VAL A 130 13.99 -1.61 2.73
C VAL A 130 15.50 -1.35 2.75
N PRO A 131 16.05 -0.86 3.86
CA PRO A 131 17.49 -0.60 3.92
C PRO A 131 18.28 -1.91 4.01
N GLU A 132 19.51 -1.89 3.50
CA GLU A 132 20.40 -3.04 3.57
C GLU A 132 21.06 -3.20 4.93
N GLY A 133 20.94 -2.20 5.78
CA GLY A 133 21.53 -2.17 7.09
C GLY A 133 22.31 -0.89 7.35
N VAL A 134 22.90 -0.79 8.52
CA VAL A 134 23.70 0.37 8.88
C VAL A 134 25.06 0.26 8.17
N PRO A 135 25.48 1.28 7.40
CA PRO A 135 26.80 1.25 6.79
C PRO A 135 27.91 1.08 7.84
N LYS A 136 28.93 0.29 7.52
CA LYS A 136 30.10 0.18 8.37
C LYS A 136 30.84 1.51 8.38
N ILE A 137 31.11 2.01 9.56
CA ILE A 137 31.97 3.17 9.73
C ILE A 137 33.39 2.65 9.92
N GLU A 138 34.25 2.93 8.95
CA GLU A 138 35.65 2.57 9.05
C GLU A 138 36.39 3.68 9.77
N SER A 139 37.16 3.33 10.79
CA SER A 139 37.97 4.28 11.56
C SER A 139 39.36 4.41 10.96
#